data_7e24030ffb0ebdded243ca2d3acadba5
#
_entry.id   7e24030ffb0ebdded243ca2d3acadba5
#
_cell.length_a   1.000
_cell.length_b   1.000
_cell.length_c   1.000
_cell.angle_alpha   90.00
_cell.angle_beta   90.00
_cell.angle_gamma   90.00
#
_symmetry.space_group_name_H-M   'P 1'
#
loop_
_entity.id
_entity.type
_entity.pdbx_description
1 polymer ?
#
loop_
_entity_poly.entity_id
_entity_poly.type
_entity_poly.pdbx_seq_one_letter_code
_entity_poly.pdbx_strand_id
1 'polypeptide(L)'
;RHINDTTLAGGRVVAVGTTSVRTLEWGGTGAQGIDPYDTDACPWKRVAAFSGPVNLFIRPGYRYRAVDALITNFHLPRSSLLMLVSAFVAQAHPHDPDAGRRILLESYEIAKAEGYRFFSFGDAMLIV
;
A
#
# COMPACT_ATOMS: atom_id res chain seq x y z
N ARG A 1 10.23 14.81 -6.93
CA ARG A 1 11.65 14.74 -7.28
C ARG A 1 12.39 13.79 -6.33
N HIS A 2 12.42 14.04 -5.03
CA HIS A 2 13.15 13.19 -4.08
C HIS A 2 12.82 11.70 -4.12
N ILE A 3 11.56 11.33 -4.32
CA ILE A 3 11.15 9.92 -4.42
C ILE A 3 11.80 9.25 -5.62
N ASN A 4 11.77 9.89 -6.78
CA ASN A 4 12.38 9.34 -7.98
C ASN A 4 13.91 9.25 -7.84
N ASP A 5 14.53 10.30 -7.29
CA ASP A 5 15.97 10.33 -7.04
C ASP A 5 16.39 9.22 -6.06
N THR A 6 15.62 9.02 -4.98
CA THR A 6 15.85 7.93 -4.02
C THR A 6 15.77 6.57 -4.67
N THR A 7 14.77 6.37 -5.53
CA THR A 7 14.60 5.09 -6.24
C THR A 7 15.78 4.81 -7.19
N LEU A 8 16.22 5.82 -7.92
CA LEU A 8 17.37 5.69 -8.82
C LEU A 8 18.66 5.39 -8.05
N ALA A 9 18.78 5.87 -6.82
CA ALA A 9 19.91 5.57 -5.94
C ALA A 9 19.81 4.22 -5.23
N GLY A 10 18.79 3.40 -5.52
CA GLY A 10 18.57 2.10 -4.90
C GLY A 10 17.90 2.15 -3.51
N GLY A 11 17.36 3.30 -3.13
CA GLY A 11 16.62 3.47 -1.88
C GLY A 11 15.19 2.95 -1.96
N ARG A 12 14.53 2.86 -0.79
CA ARG A 12 13.15 2.41 -0.66
C ARG A 12 12.25 3.54 -0.18
N VAL A 13 10.99 3.47 -0.60
CA VAL A 13 9.94 4.40 -0.16
C VAL A 13 9.08 3.70 0.89
N VAL A 14 9.14 4.21 2.11
CA VAL A 14 8.32 3.72 3.23
C VAL A 14 7.19 4.71 3.45
N ALA A 15 5.97 4.28 3.21
CA ALA A 15 4.78 5.11 3.44
C ALA A 15 4.27 4.93 4.87
N VAL A 16 4.00 6.03 5.53
CA VAL A 16 3.40 6.05 6.87
C VAL A 16 1.96 6.51 6.74
N GLY A 17 1.03 5.58 6.97
CA GLY A 17 -0.40 5.82 6.87
C GLY A 17 -0.98 5.52 5.48
N THR A 18 -2.24 5.10 5.46
CA THR A 18 -2.94 4.70 4.24
C THR A 18 -3.24 5.87 3.31
N THR A 19 -3.44 7.08 3.84
CA THR A 19 -3.60 8.30 3.04
C THR A 19 -2.34 8.60 2.24
N SER A 20 -1.17 8.48 2.86
CA SER A 20 0.12 8.63 2.18
C SER A 20 0.30 7.60 1.07
N VAL A 21 -0.07 6.34 1.33
CA VAL A 21 -0.04 5.26 0.33
C VAL A 21 -0.87 5.62 -0.88
N ARG A 22 -2.13 6.00 -0.69
CA ARG A 22 -3.03 6.34 -1.80
C ARG A 22 -2.52 7.53 -2.61
N THR A 23 -2.00 8.54 -1.95
CA THR A 23 -1.45 9.73 -2.61
C THR A 23 -0.23 9.38 -3.45
N LEU A 24 0.70 8.61 -2.91
CA LEU A 24 1.91 8.19 -3.62
C LEU A 24 1.58 7.27 -4.80
N GLU A 25 0.68 6.31 -4.60
CA GLU A 25 0.28 5.38 -5.66
C GLU A 25 -0.50 6.10 -6.77
N TRP A 26 -1.32 7.10 -6.44
CA TRP A 26 -1.95 7.95 -7.44
C TRP A 26 -0.92 8.71 -8.27
N GLY A 27 0.15 9.21 -7.64
CA GLY A 27 1.28 9.81 -8.34
C GLY A 27 2.01 8.82 -9.25
N GLY A 28 1.99 7.54 -8.91
CA GLY A 28 2.57 6.46 -9.72
C GLY A 28 1.68 5.97 -10.85
N THR A 29 0.40 6.28 -10.83
CA THR A 29 -0.59 5.76 -11.78
C THR A 29 -1.44 6.87 -12.41
N GLY A 30 -2.53 7.26 -11.76
CA GLY A 30 -3.52 8.17 -12.32
C GLY A 30 -2.97 9.54 -12.71
N ALA A 31 -2.04 10.08 -11.94
CA ALA A 31 -1.39 11.35 -12.25
C ALA A 31 -0.53 11.28 -13.53
N GLN A 32 -0.16 10.09 -13.96
CA GLN A 32 0.60 9.83 -15.19
C GLN A 32 -0.29 9.30 -16.33
N GLY A 33 -1.60 9.22 -16.12
CA GLY A 33 -2.54 8.67 -17.09
C GLY A 33 -2.45 7.16 -17.28
N ILE A 34 -1.92 6.45 -16.29
CA ILE A 34 -1.77 4.99 -16.30
C ILE A 34 -2.97 4.37 -15.59
N ASP A 35 -3.55 3.32 -16.19
CA ASP A 35 -4.57 2.52 -15.51
C ASP A 35 -3.95 1.83 -14.28
N PRO A 36 -4.49 2.06 -13.07
CA PRO A 36 -3.96 1.46 -11.84
C PRO A 36 -3.85 -0.06 -11.87
N TYR A 37 -4.68 -0.73 -12.66
CA TYR A 37 -4.71 -2.19 -12.75
C TYR A 37 -4.02 -2.74 -14.01
N ASP A 38 -3.38 -1.88 -14.80
CA ASP A 38 -2.54 -2.31 -15.92
C ASP A 38 -1.21 -2.84 -15.41
N THR A 39 -1.05 -4.16 -15.44
CA THR A 39 0.17 -4.84 -14.96
C THR A 39 1.36 -4.71 -15.91
N ASP A 40 1.12 -4.30 -17.15
CA ASP A 40 2.16 -4.19 -18.17
C ASP A 40 2.68 -2.76 -18.30
N ALA A 41 2.05 -1.79 -17.66
CA ALA A 41 2.49 -0.41 -17.68
C ALA A 41 3.86 -0.25 -17.00
N CYS A 42 4.78 0.40 -17.69
CA CYS A 42 6.13 0.67 -17.19
C CYS A 42 6.36 2.19 -17.18
N PRO A 43 6.03 2.90 -16.10
CA PRO A 43 6.20 4.33 -16.04
C PRO A 43 7.69 4.72 -15.98
N TRP A 44 8.06 5.76 -16.71
CA TRP A 44 9.40 6.35 -16.68
C TRP A 44 9.75 6.95 -15.33
N LYS A 45 8.72 7.38 -14.60
CA LYS A 45 8.85 7.98 -13.27
C LYS A 45 8.08 7.13 -12.28
N ARG A 46 8.67 6.93 -11.13
CA ARG A 46 7.98 6.23 -10.05
C ARG A 46 6.75 7.01 -9.60
N VAL A 47 6.87 8.32 -9.47
CA VAL A 47 5.76 9.24 -9.16
C VAL A 47 5.87 10.50 -10.00
N ALA A 48 4.72 11.09 -10.33
CA ALA A 48 4.60 12.41 -10.94
C ALA A 48 3.92 13.39 -9.97
N ALA A 49 4.27 14.65 -10.07
CA ALA A 49 3.59 15.70 -9.32
C ALA A 49 2.16 15.88 -9.85
N PHE A 50 1.23 16.14 -8.96
CA PHE A 50 -0.16 16.43 -9.31
C PHE A 50 -0.78 17.37 -8.29
N SER A 51 -1.93 17.93 -8.67
CA SER A 51 -2.76 18.74 -7.80
C SER A 51 -4.22 18.34 -8.03
N GLY A 52 -4.98 18.18 -6.97
CA GLY A 52 -6.39 17.79 -7.05
C GLY A 52 -6.71 16.51 -6.28
N PRO A 53 -7.92 15.97 -6.46
CA PRO A 53 -8.38 14.80 -5.71
C PRO A 53 -7.65 13.53 -6.13
N VAL A 54 -7.54 12.61 -5.17
CA VAL A 54 -7.02 11.26 -5.39
C VAL A 54 -8.21 10.32 -5.64
N ASN A 55 -8.32 9.80 -6.86
CA ASN A 55 -9.41 8.91 -7.27
C ASN A 55 -8.94 7.46 -7.41
N LEU A 56 -8.17 6.98 -6.44
CA LEU A 56 -7.64 5.63 -6.44
C LEU A 56 -8.32 4.79 -5.35
N PHE A 57 -8.91 3.68 -5.76
CA PHE A 57 -9.40 2.64 -4.86
C PHE A 57 -8.51 1.40 -5.00
N ILE A 58 -7.78 1.05 -3.94
CA ILE A 58 -6.85 -0.08 -3.94
C ILE A 58 -7.54 -1.31 -3.35
N ARG A 59 -7.57 -2.38 -4.13
CA ARG A 59 -8.12 -3.69 -3.78
C ARG A 59 -7.15 -4.80 -4.19
N PRO A 60 -7.32 -6.04 -3.72
CA PRO A 60 -6.50 -7.16 -4.17
C PRO A 60 -6.42 -7.25 -5.70
N GLY A 61 -5.22 -7.46 -6.23
CA GLY A 61 -4.90 -7.41 -7.65
C GLY A 61 -4.16 -6.14 -8.08
N TYR A 62 -4.24 -5.08 -7.28
CA TYR A 62 -3.46 -3.87 -7.51
C TYR A 62 -1.96 -4.15 -7.28
N ARG A 63 -1.11 -3.64 -8.16
CA ARG A 63 0.35 -3.67 -8.00
C ARG A 63 0.87 -2.32 -7.55
N TYR A 64 1.50 -2.30 -6.40
CA TYR A 64 2.11 -1.09 -5.87
C TYR A 64 3.32 -0.67 -6.69
N ARG A 65 3.41 0.62 -7.03
CA ARG A 65 4.46 1.18 -7.89
C ARG A 65 5.35 2.20 -7.17
N ALA A 66 4.80 2.88 -6.17
CA ALA A 66 5.50 3.95 -5.48
C ALA A 66 5.95 3.56 -4.07
N VAL A 67 5.30 2.61 -3.42
CA VAL A 67 5.51 2.23 -2.03
C VAL A 67 6.19 0.87 -1.93
N ASP A 68 7.30 0.81 -1.21
CA ASP A 68 8.07 -0.42 -1.00
C ASP A 68 7.82 -1.04 0.37
N ALA A 69 7.46 -0.23 1.35
CA ALA A 69 7.10 -0.67 2.69
C ALA A 69 6.03 0.26 3.28
N LEU A 70 5.27 -0.24 4.22
CA LEU A 70 4.09 0.44 4.74
C LEU A 70 4.06 0.35 6.26
N ILE A 71 3.89 1.49 6.92
CA ILE A 71 3.56 1.56 8.35
C ILE A 71 2.11 2.00 8.47
N THR A 72 1.30 1.19 9.13
CA THR A 72 -0.13 1.44 9.26
C THR A 72 -0.67 0.95 10.60
N ASN A 73 -1.81 1.50 11.00
CA ASN A 73 -2.57 1.02 12.15
C ASN A 73 -3.22 -0.34 11.86
N PHE A 74 -3.78 -0.94 12.89
CA PHE A 74 -4.64 -2.10 12.75
C PHE A 74 -6.06 -1.63 12.38
N HIS A 75 -6.58 -2.10 11.24
CA HIS A 75 -7.86 -1.66 10.69
C HIS A 75 -9.01 -2.62 11.02
N LEU A 76 -10.25 -2.11 10.92
CA LEU A 76 -11.44 -2.95 11.05
C LEU A 76 -11.51 -4.00 9.94
N PRO A 77 -11.91 -5.24 10.24
CA PRO A 77 -12.33 -6.20 9.21
C PRO A 77 -13.42 -5.58 8.33
N ARG A 78 -13.42 -5.88 7.03
CA ARG A 78 -14.37 -5.38 6.03
C ARG A 78 -14.23 -3.89 5.72
N SER A 79 -13.17 -3.21 6.15
CA SER A 79 -12.92 -1.83 5.73
C SER A 79 -12.20 -1.78 4.39
N SER A 80 -12.38 -0.68 3.66
CA SER A 80 -11.61 -0.42 2.42
C SER A 80 -10.11 -0.30 2.69
N LEU A 81 -9.74 0.13 3.89
CA LEU A 81 -8.34 0.23 4.32
C LEU A 81 -7.72 -1.17 4.49
N LEU A 82 -8.49 -2.14 4.96
CA LEU A 82 -8.03 -3.53 5.02
C LEU A 82 -7.78 -4.09 3.62
N MET A 83 -8.60 -3.74 2.64
CA MET A 83 -8.40 -4.15 1.24
C MET A 83 -7.10 -3.59 0.67
N LEU A 84 -6.79 -2.33 0.95
CA LEU A 84 -5.56 -1.68 0.54
C LEU A 84 -4.33 -2.42 1.12
N VAL A 85 -4.33 -2.68 2.40
CA VAL A 85 -3.22 -3.38 3.08
C VAL A 85 -3.13 -4.84 2.62
N SER A 86 -4.27 -5.51 2.44
CA SER A 86 -4.31 -6.88 1.90
C SER A 86 -3.72 -6.96 0.51
N ALA A 87 -3.99 -5.98 -0.35
CA ALA A 87 -3.40 -5.90 -1.68
C ALA A 87 -1.87 -5.75 -1.62
N PHE A 88 -1.37 -5.01 -0.65
CA PHE A 88 0.07 -4.87 -0.44
C PHE A 88 0.73 -6.20 -0.07
N VAL A 89 0.16 -6.93 0.89
CA VAL A 89 0.66 -8.24 1.31
C VAL A 89 0.54 -9.27 0.18
N ALA A 90 -0.54 -9.22 -0.59
CA ALA A 90 -0.81 -10.17 -1.67
C ALA A 90 0.22 -10.14 -2.81
N GLN A 91 0.95 -9.06 -2.97
CA GLN A 91 1.99 -8.96 -4.01
C GLN A 91 3.10 -9.99 -3.85
N ALA A 92 3.39 -10.41 -2.63
CA ALA A 92 4.37 -11.45 -2.36
C ALA A 92 3.86 -12.87 -2.70
N HIS A 93 2.56 -12.99 -3.01
CA HIS A 93 1.89 -14.27 -3.27
C HIS A 93 1.04 -14.19 -4.55
N PRO A 94 1.65 -14.03 -5.74
CA PRO A 94 0.92 -13.74 -6.99
C PRO A 94 0.00 -14.88 -7.44
N HIS A 95 0.17 -16.09 -6.92
CA HIS A 95 -0.64 -17.27 -7.28
C HIS A 95 -1.79 -17.54 -6.31
N ASP A 96 -1.92 -16.76 -5.22
CA ASP A 96 -2.97 -16.90 -4.23
C ASP A 96 -3.59 -15.52 -3.94
N PRO A 97 -4.71 -15.17 -4.59
CA PRO A 97 -5.32 -13.86 -4.42
C PRO A 97 -5.87 -13.60 -3.00
N ASP A 98 -6.12 -14.65 -2.21
CA ASP A 98 -6.61 -14.53 -0.84
C ASP A 98 -5.48 -14.51 0.21
N ALA A 99 -4.24 -14.78 -0.20
CA ALA A 99 -3.11 -14.86 0.73
C ALA A 99 -2.92 -13.57 1.52
N GLY A 100 -3.03 -12.42 0.87
CA GLY A 100 -2.85 -11.13 1.52
C GLY A 100 -3.83 -10.91 2.66
N ARG A 101 -5.11 -11.17 2.43
CA ARG A 101 -6.15 -11.05 3.45
C ARG A 101 -5.95 -12.06 4.58
N ARG A 102 -5.68 -13.31 4.25
CA ARG A 102 -5.47 -14.37 5.23
C ARG A 102 -4.30 -14.07 6.15
N ILE A 103 -3.14 -13.74 5.60
CA ILE A 103 -1.93 -13.42 6.35
C ILE A 103 -2.16 -12.21 7.25
N LEU A 104 -2.80 -11.18 6.73
CA LEU A 104 -3.09 -9.96 7.48
C LEU A 104 -4.03 -10.23 8.66
N LEU A 105 -5.10 -11.01 8.46
CA LEU A 105 -6.03 -11.36 9.53
C LEU A 105 -5.40 -12.26 10.58
N GLU A 106 -4.55 -13.21 10.18
CA GLU A 106 -3.77 -14.02 11.11
C GLU A 106 -2.81 -13.15 11.95
N SER A 107 -2.16 -12.17 11.33
CA SER A 107 -1.31 -11.20 12.03
C SER A 107 -2.12 -10.37 13.03
N TYR A 108 -3.34 -10.00 12.70
CA TYR A 108 -4.24 -9.27 13.59
C TYR A 108 -4.65 -10.12 14.80
N GLU A 109 -4.90 -11.41 14.62
CA GLU A 109 -5.20 -12.33 15.73
C GLU A 109 -4.00 -12.45 16.68
N ILE A 110 -2.78 -12.53 16.16
CA ILE A 110 -1.56 -12.53 16.96
C ILE A 110 -1.43 -11.20 17.73
N ALA A 111 -1.67 -10.09 17.07
CA ALA A 111 -1.61 -8.77 17.69
C ALA A 111 -2.62 -8.62 18.83
N LYS A 112 -3.84 -9.12 18.66
CA LYS A 112 -4.86 -9.15 19.73
C LYS A 112 -4.39 -9.97 20.92
N ALA A 113 -3.86 -11.16 20.69
CA ALA A 113 -3.36 -12.04 21.73
C ALA A 113 -2.20 -11.41 22.51
N GLU A 114 -1.36 -10.61 21.86
CA GLU A 114 -0.23 -9.89 22.47
C GLU A 114 -0.64 -8.54 23.10
N GLY A 115 -1.91 -8.16 23.03
CA GLY A 115 -2.40 -6.94 23.66
C GLY A 115 -2.17 -5.65 22.89
N TYR A 116 -1.86 -5.72 21.58
CA TYR A 116 -1.76 -4.53 20.74
C TYR A 116 -3.09 -3.82 20.59
N ARG A 117 -3.03 -2.51 20.53
CA ARG A 117 -4.21 -1.65 20.41
C ARG A 117 -4.53 -1.42 18.93
N PHE A 118 -5.83 -1.42 18.63
CA PHE A 118 -6.33 -1.25 17.27
C PHE A 118 -6.71 0.21 17.02
N PHE A 119 -6.95 0.57 15.75
CA PHE A 119 -7.30 1.92 15.27
C PHE A 119 -6.19 2.95 15.57
N SER A 120 -6.58 4.12 16.04
CA SER A 120 -5.69 5.27 16.29
C SER A 120 -5.17 5.30 17.73
N PHE A 121 -5.08 4.17 18.42
CA PHE A 121 -4.68 4.13 19.82
C PHE A 121 -3.16 4.02 20.04
N GLY A 122 -2.37 4.20 19.01
CA GLY A 122 -0.93 4.36 19.13
C GLY A 122 -0.07 3.19 18.68
N ASP A 123 -0.65 2.01 18.48
CA ASP A 123 0.06 0.85 17.97
C ASP A 123 -0.04 0.78 16.45
N ALA A 124 1.01 0.28 15.82
CA ALA A 124 1.09 0.18 14.37
C ALA A 124 1.86 -1.06 13.96
N MET A 125 1.73 -1.44 12.69
CA MET A 125 2.48 -2.54 12.09
C MET A 125 3.34 -2.02 10.94
N LEU A 126 4.51 -2.60 10.79
CA LEU A 126 5.38 -2.39 9.64
C LEU A 126 5.28 -3.60 8.72
N ILE A 127 4.97 -3.35 7.46
CA ILE A 127 4.90 -4.37 6.41
C ILE A 127 6.01 -4.09 5.40
N VAL A 128 6.87 -5.05 5.22
CA VAL A 128 8.02 -4.97 4.33
C VAL A 128 7.96 -5.98 3.19
#